data_cec2141a5f2f4dab922223c6cdbbacc6
#
_entry.id   cec2141a5f2f4dab922223c6cdbbacc6
#
_cell.length_a   1.000
_cell.length_b   1.000
_cell.length_c   1.000
_cell.angle_alpha   90.00
_cell.angle_beta   90.00
_cell.angle_gamma   90.00
#
_symmetry.space_group_name_H-M   'P 1'
#
loop_
_entity.id
_entity.type
_entity.pdbx_description
1 polymer ?
#
loop_
_entity_poly.entity_id
_entity_poly.type
_entity_poly.pdbx_seq_one_letter_code
_entity_poly.pdbx_strand_id
1 'polypeptide(L)'
;MLKKYTLNLLAAIGIVFALCFIFSEQLLNGLSQALIHEDNLVPTPAIVVLSGSYTGNRIKTAAKLFHDGFGEKLIFSGFKIYPGTATNALMKKYALKLGVPDSKIVTEISDEESSTRGESIANLKLLKKINARSFILVTSPYHTKRSKLIYQRSINASGGGIEFSVYPAPDPAVPVKGWWKLRTGQISIFLEYLKFVSFYFDF
;
A
#
# COMPACT_ATOMS: atom_id res chain seq x y z
N MET A 1 -39.49 -37.87 4.56
CA MET A 1 -38.80 -36.79 5.29
C MET A 1 -37.55 -36.27 4.55
N LEU A 2 -36.67 -37.11 4.07
CA LEU A 2 -35.39 -36.72 3.39
C LEU A 2 -35.63 -35.74 2.20
N LYS A 3 -36.58 -36.02 1.29
CA LYS A 3 -36.89 -35.16 0.14
C LYS A 3 -37.28 -33.73 0.50
N LYS A 4 -37.95 -33.53 1.64
CA LYS A 4 -38.37 -32.19 2.10
C LYS A 4 -37.15 -31.37 2.61
N TYR A 5 -36.24 -32.01 3.30
CA TYR A 5 -35.00 -31.34 3.75
C TYR A 5 -34.06 -30.98 2.58
N THR A 6 -33.94 -31.88 1.57
CA THR A 6 -33.16 -31.56 0.38
C THR A 6 -33.78 -30.40 -0.44
N LEU A 7 -35.08 -30.33 -0.57
CA LEU A 7 -35.75 -29.25 -1.27
C LEU A 7 -35.57 -27.90 -0.54
N ASN A 8 -35.72 -27.90 0.79
CA ASN A 8 -35.52 -26.70 1.59
C ASN A 8 -34.07 -26.22 1.53
N LEU A 9 -33.07 -27.14 1.54
CA LEU A 9 -31.66 -26.83 1.40
C LEU A 9 -31.37 -26.19 0.03
N LEU A 10 -31.87 -26.77 -1.05
CA LEU A 10 -31.73 -26.22 -2.41
C LEU A 10 -32.36 -24.83 -2.53
N ALA A 11 -33.54 -24.62 -1.95
CA ALA A 11 -34.19 -23.33 -1.92
C ALA A 11 -33.35 -22.29 -1.14
N ALA A 12 -32.83 -22.65 0.02
CA ALA A 12 -31.96 -21.79 0.80
C ALA A 12 -30.66 -21.41 0.04
N ILE A 13 -30.03 -22.38 -0.63
CA ILE A 13 -28.87 -22.13 -1.48
C ILE A 13 -29.24 -21.16 -2.63
N GLY A 14 -30.38 -21.37 -3.29
CA GLY A 14 -30.86 -20.49 -4.36
C GLY A 14 -31.10 -19.05 -3.88
N ILE A 15 -31.67 -18.87 -2.69
CA ILE A 15 -31.86 -17.57 -2.07
C ILE A 15 -30.52 -16.90 -1.78
N VAL A 16 -29.56 -17.61 -1.21
CA VAL A 16 -28.23 -17.09 -0.93
C VAL A 16 -27.55 -16.64 -2.23
N PHE A 17 -27.60 -17.44 -3.30
CA PHE A 17 -27.06 -17.05 -4.61
C PHE A 17 -27.74 -15.80 -5.17
N ALA A 18 -29.06 -15.70 -5.08
CA ALA A 18 -29.81 -14.53 -5.52
C ALA A 18 -29.40 -13.28 -4.73
N LEU A 19 -29.28 -13.38 -3.41
CA LEU A 19 -28.81 -12.28 -2.55
C LEU A 19 -27.38 -11.88 -2.89
N CYS A 20 -26.46 -12.85 -3.05
CA CYS A 20 -25.09 -12.58 -3.47
C CYS A 20 -25.00 -11.88 -4.83
N PHE A 21 -25.88 -12.25 -5.78
CA PHE A 21 -25.95 -11.59 -7.08
C PHE A 21 -26.48 -10.17 -6.96
N ILE A 22 -27.58 -9.95 -6.23
CA ILE A 22 -28.20 -8.63 -6.02
C ILE A 22 -27.23 -7.67 -5.31
N PHE A 23 -26.49 -8.17 -4.30
CA PHE A 23 -25.56 -7.36 -3.51
C PHE A 23 -24.10 -7.52 -3.97
N SER A 24 -23.85 -8.06 -5.15
CA SER A 24 -22.48 -8.35 -5.64
C SER A 24 -21.58 -7.12 -5.66
N GLU A 25 -22.07 -5.97 -6.11
CA GLU A 25 -21.28 -4.74 -6.12
C GLU A 25 -20.91 -4.27 -4.70
N GLN A 26 -21.83 -4.35 -3.76
CA GLN A 26 -21.61 -3.97 -2.35
C GLN A 26 -20.59 -4.91 -1.70
N LEU A 27 -20.72 -6.21 -1.93
CA LEU A 27 -19.79 -7.23 -1.42
C LEU A 27 -18.38 -7.01 -1.98
N LEU A 28 -18.26 -6.82 -3.30
CA LEU A 28 -16.97 -6.58 -3.95
C LEU A 28 -16.34 -5.25 -3.51
N ASN A 29 -17.12 -4.17 -3.36
CA ASN A 29 -16.63 -2.92 -2.79
C ASN A 29 -16.16 -3.11 -1.34
N GLY A 30 -16.90 -3.90 -0.53
CA GLY A 30 -16.51 -4.24 0.83
C GLY A 30 -15.15 -4.92 0.91
N LEU A 31 -14.84 -5.82 -0.03
CA LEU A 31 -13.53 -6.48 -0.10
C LEU A 31 -12.38 -5.47 -0.28
N SER A 32 -12.50 -4.51 -1.21
CA SER A 32 -11.44 -3.49 -1.37
C SER A 32 -11.36 -2.56 -0.16
N GLN A 33 -12.50 -2.13 0.39
CA GLN A 33 -12.53 -1.26 1.56
C GLN A 33 -11.90 -1.91 2.80
N ALA A 34 -12.07 -3.22 2.98
CA ALA A 34 -11.48 -3.96 4.10
C ALA A 34 -9.93 -3.95 4.11
N LEU A 35 -9.30 -3.68 2.97
CA LEU A 35 -7.85 -3.56 2.82
C LEU A 35 -7.33 -2.13 3.05
N ILE A 36 -8.22 -1.14 3.14
CA ILE A 36 -7.85 0.26 3.26
C ILE A 36 -7.69 0.66 4.72
N HIS A 37 -6.64 1.39 4.97
CA HIS A 37 -6.39 2.11 6.19
C HIS A 37 -5.91 3.52 5.85
N GLU A 38 -6.47 4.52 6.49
CA GLU A 38 -6.10 5.92 6.34
C GLU A 38 -6.08 6.58 7.71
N ASP A 39 -5.03 7.31 8.01
CA ASP A 39 -4.88 8.08 9.23
C ASP A 39 -5.07 9.58 8.94
N ASN A 40 -5.45 10.34 9.96
CA ASN A 40 -5.41 11.80 9.90
C ASN A 40 -3.97 12.27 9.78
N LEU A 41 -3.70 13.16 8.82
CA LEU A 41 -2.37 13.67 8.59
C LEU A 41 -2.05 14.85 9.50
N VAL A 42 -0.82 14.83 10.00
CA VAL A 42 -0.14 15.97 10.60
C VAL A 42 1.20 16.17 9.87
N PRO A 43 1.73 17.39 9.80
CA PRO A 43 3.04 17.65 9.21
C PRO A 43 4.14 16.82 9.89
N THR A 44 5.02 16.22 9.09
CA THR A 44 6.11 15.36 9.54
C THR A 44 7.42 15.72 8.84
N PRO A 45 8.60 15.36 9.40
CA PRO A 45 9.89 15.57 8.73
C PRO A 45 10.04 14.82 7.39
N ALA A 46 9.24 13.77 7.17
CA ALA A 46 9.42 12.92 5.99
C ALA A 46 8.12 12.31 5.48
N ILE A 47 8.06 12.10 4.17
CA ILE A 47 7.06 11.29 3.48
C ILE A 47 7.77 10.09 2.87
N VAL A 48 7.44 8.90 3.36
CA VAL A 48 7.96 7.62 2.84
C VAL A 48 7.04 7.11 1.75
N VAL A 49 7.59 6.77 0.60
CA VAL A 49 6.82 6.32 -0.58
C VAL A 49 7.20 4.89 -0.93
N LEU A 50 6.23 3.98 -0.88
CA LEU A 50 6.46 2.60 -1.28
C LEU A 50 6.57 2.46 -2.81
N SER A 51 7.50 1.63 -3.25
CA SER A 51 7.66 1.26 -4.65
C SER A 51 6.51 0.37 -5.16
N GLY A 52 6.56 -0.04 -6.42
CA GLY A 52 5.65 -1.05 -6.99
C GLY A 52 4.37 -0.51 -7.63
N SER A 53 4.26 0.81 -7.86
CA SER A 53 3.23 1.38 -8.73
C SER A 53 3.83 1.84 -10.05
N TYR A 54 3.40 1.23 -11.16
CA TYR A 54 3.82 1.63 -12.51
C TYR A 54 3.11 2.90 -13.00
N THR A 55 2.00 3.29 -12.39
CA THR A 55 1.25 4.52 -12.73
C THR A 55 1.89 5.78 -12.15
N GLY A 56 2.83 5.62 -11.21
CA GLY A 56 3.47 6.74 -10.51
C GLY A 56 2.55 7.47 -9.52
N ASN A 57 1.33 6.96 -9.29
CA ASN A 57 0.33 7.60 -8.42
C ASN A 57 0.87 7.88 -7.01
N ARG A 58 1.65 6.97 -6.43
CA ARG A 58 2.23 7.12 -5.08
C ARG A 58 3.19 8.31 -5.04
N ILE A 59 4.08 8.44 -6.04
CA ILE A 59 5.01 9.58 -6.14
C ILE A 59 4.24 10.88 -6.37
N LYS A 60 3.22 10.87 -7.23
CA LYS A 60 2.37 12.03 -7.49
C LYS A 60 1.67 12.51 -6.22
N THR A 61 1.11 11.59 -5.43
CA THR A 61 0.45 11.89 -4.16
C THR A 61 1.45 12.43 -3.14
N ALA A 62 2.63 11.80 -3.03
CA ALA A 62 3.67 12.25 -2.11
C ALA A 62 4.24 13.63 -2.48
N ALA A 63 4.43 13.91 -3.76
CA ALA A 63 4.84 15.24 -4.24
C ALA A 63 3.78 16.30 -3.91
N LYS A 64 2.50 15.97 -4.06
CA LYS A 64 1.41 16.87 -3.64
C LYS A 64 1.47 17.16 -2.14
N LEU A 65 1.57 16.12 -1.31
CA LEU A 65 1.69 16.28 0.15
C LEU A 65 2.92 17.10 0.54
N PHE A 66 4.04 16.93 -0.17
CA PHE A 66 5.24 17.74 0.02
C PHE A 66 4.99 19.21 -0.27
N HIS A 67 4.35 19.54 -1.40
CA HIS A 67 4.02 20.92 -1.78
C HIS A 67 2.96 21.53 -0.86
N ASP A 68 2.05 20.72 -0.33
CA ASP A 68 1.04 21.15 0.66
C ASP A 68 1.64 21.33 2.08
N GLY A 69 2.95 21.06 2.28
CA GLY A 69 3.64 21.25 3.56
C GLY A 69 3.50 20.13 4.58
N PHE A 70 2.97 18.97 4.19
CA PHE A 70 2.84 17.81 5.09
C PHE A 70 4.15 17.05 5.33
N GLY A 71 5.20 17.32 4.56
CA GLY A 71 6.50 16.70 4.76
C GLY A 71 7.64 17.53 4.20
N GLU A 72 8.80 17.48 4.86
CA GLU A 72 9.98 18.26 4.47
C GLU A 72 10.86 17.55 3.45
N LYS A 73 10.80 16.22 3.40
CA LYS A 73 11.60 15.36 2.52
C LYS A 73 10.77 14.19 2.00
N LEU A 74 11.06 13.76 0.77
CA LEU A 74 10.59 12.47 0.26
C LEU A 74 11.66 11.40 0.49
N ILE A 75 11.23 10.25 0.98
CA ILE A 75 12.10 9.09 1.21
C ILE A 75 11.54 7.90 0.45
N PHE A 76 12.40 7.24 -0.29
CA PHE A 76 12.08 5.96 -0.91
C PHE A 76 13.34 5.13 -1.13
N SER A 77 13.27 3.88 -0.71
CA SER A 77 14.22 2.85 -1.07
C SER A 77 13.84 2.24 -2.42
N GLY A 78 14.77 1.59 -3.06
CA GLY A 78 14.51 0.92 -4.32
C GLY A 78 15.29 -0.37 -4.45
N PHE A 79 14.86 -1.19 -5.37
CA PHE A 79 15.50 -2.46 -5.70
C PHE A 79 16.01 -2.42 -7.14
N LYS A 80 17.04 -3.22 -7.41
CA LYS A 80 17.48 -3.49 -8.77
C LYS A 80 16.38 -4.24 -9.52
N ILE A 81 15.91 -3.70 -10.63
CA ILE A 81 14.89 -4.32 -11.49
C ILE A 81 15.48 -4.84 -12.80
N TYR A 82 16.64 -4.29 -13.20
CA TYR A 82 17.39 -4.68 -14.37
C TYR A 82 18.86 -4.23 -14.19
N PRO A 83 19.86 -4.86 -14.86
CA PRO A 83 21.24 -4.37 -14.82
C PRO A 83 21.33 -2.87 -15.12
N GLY A 84 21.89 -2.11 -14.18
CA GLY A 84 22.01 -0.65 -14.29
C GLY A 84 20.75 0.14 -13.97
N THR A 85 19.64 -0.49 -13.61
CA THR A 85 18.37 0.20 -13.30
C THR A 85 17.79 -0.24 -11.96
N ALA A 86 17.40 0.71 -11.13
CA ALA A 86 16.71 0.46 -9.87
C ALA A 86 15.44 1.32 -9.77
N THR A 87 14.46 0.85 -9.01
CA THR A 87 13.16 1.53 -8.85
C THR A 87 13.32 2.92 -8.25
N ASN A 88 14.21 3.11 -7.26
CA ASN A 88 14.46 4.41 -6.63
C ASN A 88 14.93 5.48 -7.62
N ALA A 89 15.77 5.13 -8.60
CA ALA A 89 16.22 6.08 -9.63
C ALA A 89 15.06 6.57 -10.49
N LEU A 90 14.13 5.67 -10.86
CA LEU A 90 12.93 6.02 -11.60
C LEU A 90 11.97 6.87 -10.77
N MET A 91 11.78 6.52 -9.49
CA MET A 91 10.97 7.28 -8.55
C MET A 91 11.54 8.71 -8.36
N LYS A 92 12.85 8.83 -8.15
CA LYS A 92 13.54 10.12 -8.05
C LYS A 92 13.35 10.96 -9.30
N LYS A 93 13.59 10.38 -10.48
CA LYS A 93 13.40 11.07 -11.77
C LYS A 93 11.98 11.61 -11.91
N TYR A 94 10.99 10.86 -11.46
CA TYR A 94 9.59 11.31 -11.54
C TYR A 94 9.28 12.38 -10.49
N ALA A 95 9.76 12.27 -9.25
CA ALA A 95 9.60 13.28 -8.22
C ALA A 95 10.21 14.65 -8.63
N LEU A 96 11.40 14.62 -9.25
CA LEU A 96 12.02 15.83 -9.82
C LEU A 96 11.14 16.48 -10.89
N LYS A 97 10.52 15.69 -11.79
CA LYS A 97 9.56 16.21 -12.78
C LYS A 97 8.32 16.83 -12.16
N LEU A 98 7.95 16.41 -10.96
CA LEU A 98 6.83 16.96 -10.20
C LEU A 98 7.23 18.18 -9.34
N GLY A 99 8.45 18.71 -9.54
CA GLY A 99 8.92 19.93 -8.88
C GLY A 99 9.48 19.74 -7.47
N VAL A 100 9.70 18.48 -7.02
CA VAL A 100 10.37 18.24 -5.72
C VAL A 100 11.87 18.48 -5.90
N PRO A 101 12.51 19.38 -5.13
CA PRO A 101 13.94 19.68 -5.25
C PRO A 101 14.80 18.44 -4.93
N ASP A 102 15.91 18.27 -5.63
CA ASP A 102 16.83 17.13 -5.41
C ASP A 102 17.32 17.03 -3.97
N SER A 103 17.61 18.17 -3.34
CA SER A 103 18.05 18.27 -1.94
C SER A 103 16.97 17.79 -0.93
N LYS A 104 15.73 17.66 -1.36
CA LYS A 104 14.59 17.18 -0.56
C LYS A 104 14.26 15.70 -0.80
N ILE A 105 15.02 15.00 -1.64
CA ILE A 105 14.82 13.58 -1.94
C ILE A 105 15.95 12.78 -1.31
N VAL A 106 15.57 11.85 -0.42
CA VAL A 106 16.50 10.90 0.21
C VAL A 106 16.21 9.52 -0.33
N THR A 107 17.16 8.93 -1.00
CA THR A 107 16.96 7.61 -1.63
C THR A 107 18.24 6.79 -1.63
N GLU A 108 18.07 5.47 -1.55
CA GLU A 108 19.17 4.50 -1.57
C GLU A 108 18.68 3.21 -2.26
N ILE A 109 19.59 2.47 -2.86
CA ILE A 109 19.31 1.11 -3.33
C ILE A 109 19.34 0.20 -2.10
N SER A 110 18.27 -0.56 -1.91
CA SER A 110 18.17 -1.52 -0.82
C SER A 110 18.90 -2.80 -1.16
N ASP A 111 19.66 -3.31 -0.21
CA ASP A 111 20.21 -4.67 -0.22
C ASP A 111 19.23 -5.69 0.37
N GLU A 112 18.10 -5.22 0.92
CA GLU A 112 17.04 -6.06 1.46
C GLU A 112 16.23 -6.69 0.32
N GLU A 113 15.43 -7.70 0.65
CA GLU A 113 14.51 -8.33 -0.31
C GLU A 113 13.55 -7.33 -0.97
N SER A 114 13.20 -7.57 -2.23
CA SER A 114 12.16 -6.82 -2.95
C SER A 114 10.77 -7.14 -2.40
N SER A 115 10.54 -6.75 -1.17
CA SER A 115 9.30 -6.97 -0.41
C SER A 115 8.95 -5.73 0.42
N THR A 116 7.69 -5.60 0.84
CA THR A 116 7.27 -4.50 1.73
C THR A 116 8.04 -4.51 3.06
N ARG A 117 8.43 -5.70 3.54
CA ARG A 117 9.27 -5.84 4.74
C ARG A 117 10.68 -5.29 4.48
N GLY A 118 11.31 -5.69 3.38
CA GLY A 118 12.62 -5.17 2.98
C GLY A 118 12.60 -3.66 2.77
N GLU A 119 11.57 -3.12 2.08
CA GLU A 119 11.38 -1.66 1.97
C GLU A 119 11.24 -0.99 3.33
N SER A 120 10.51 -1.58 4.28
CA SER A 120 10.34 -0.98 5.61
C SER A 120 11.67 -0.87 6.36
N ILE A 121 12.50 -1.92 6.32
CA ILE A 121 13.83 -1.93 6.94
C ILE A 121 14.74 -0.86 6.31
N ALA A 122 14.80 -0.82 4.97
CA ALA A 122 15.61 0.16 4.25
C ALA A 122 15.15 1.61 4.52
N ASN A 123 13.85 1.87 4.46
CA ASN A 123 13.30 3.21 4.72
C ASN A 123 13.51 3.64 6.19
N LEU A 124 13.41 2.73 7.17
CA LEU A 124 13.73 3.04 8.56
C LEU A 124 15.20 3.39 8.76
N LYS A 125 16.14 2.74 8.03
CA LYS A 125 17.56 3.14 8.01
C LYS A 125 17.72 4.57 7.50
N LEU A 126 17.02 4.94 6.42
CA LEU A 126 17.06 6.31 5.87
C LEU A 126 16.45 7.34 6.81
N LEU A 127 15.32 7.03 7.46
CA LEU A 127 14.69 7.90 8.47
C LEU A 127 15.65 8.17 9.65
N LYS A 128 16.33 7.14 10.15
CA LYS A 128 17.34 7.28 11.20
C LYS A 128 18.52 8.17 10.74
N LYS A 129 18.98 8.02 9.49
CA LYS A 129 20.08 8.82 8.90
C LYS A 129 19.78 10.32 8.86
N ILE A 130 18.50 10.69 8.74
CA ILE A 130 18.05 12.10 8.75
C ILE A 130 17.46 12.54 10.10
N ASN A 131 17.56 11.71 11.14
CA ASN A 131 17.01 11.95 12.48
C ASN A 131 15.49 12.20 12.49
N ALA A 132 14.74 11.64 11.54
CA ALA A 132 13.28 11.75 11.51
C ALA A 132 12.65 10.77 12.50
N ARG A 133 11.81 11.29 13.39
CA ARG A 133 11.07 10.51 14.40
C ARG A 133 9.60 10.33 14.04
N SER A 134 9.16 10.92 12.94
CA SER A 134 7.83 10.71 12.40
C SER A 134 7.83 10.80 10.88
N PHE A 135 6.86 10.15 10.23
CA PHE A 135 6.69 10.19 8.78
C PHE A 135 5.27 9.87 8.34
N ILE A 136 4.95 10.24 7.09
CA ILE A 136 3.74 9.80 6.41
C ILE A 136 4.12 8.68 5.44
N LEU A 137 3.47 7.52 5.53
CA LEU A 137 3.64 6.40 4.61
C LEU A 137 2.62 6.49 3.49
N VAL A 138 3.09 6.63 2.26
CA VAL A 138 2.23 6.73 1.06
C VAL A 138 2.32 5.44 0.25
N THR A 139 1.16 4.81 0.02
CA THR A 139 1.04 3.61 -0.82
C THR A 139 -0.35 3.54 -1.48
N SER A 140 -0.58 2.58 -2.39
CA SER A 140 -1.89 2.40 -3.02
C SER A 140 -2.96 1.97 -2.01
N PRO A 141 -4.25 2.37 -2.16
CA PRO A 141 -5.29 2.17 -1.15
C PRO A 141 -5.39 0.72 -0.66
N TYR A 142 -5.47 -0.23 -1.59
CA TYR A 142 -5.59 -1.66 -1.26
C TYR A 142 -4.40 -2.23 -0.47
N HIS A 143 -3.28 -1.52 -0.44
CA HIS A 143 -2.04 -1.94 0.22
C HIS A 143 -1.80 -1.26 1.58
N THR A 144 -2.61 -0.28 1.96
CA THR A 144 -2.36 0.56 3.15
C THR A 144 -2.42 -0.23 4.45
N LYS A 145 -3.43 -1.08 4.63
CA LYS A 145 -3.64 -1.81 5.90
C LYS A 145 -2.48 -2.79 6.18
N ARG A 146 -2.05 -3.57 5.19
CA ARG A 146 -0.93 -4.49 5.37
C ARG A 146 0.40 -3.75 5.53
N SER A 147 0.62 -2.68 4.79
CA SER A 147 1.80 -1.84 4.96
C SER A 147 1.89 -1.26 6.38
N LYS A 148 0.77 -0.79 6.95
CA LYS A 148 0.74 -0.31 8.34
C LYS A 148 1.23 -1.39 9.32
N LEU A 149 0.72 -2.61 9.20
CA LEU A 149 1.11 -3.71 10.08
C LEU A 149 2.60 -4.07 9.93
N ILE A 150 3.10 -4.11 8.71
CA ILE A 150 4.52 -4.42 8.44
C ILE A 150 5.42 -3.34 9.01
N TYR A 151 5.12 -2.05 8.77
CA TYR A 151 5.92 -0.95 9.30
C TYR A 151 5.88 -0.90 10.82
N GLN A 152 4.72 -1.12 11.45
CA GLN A 152 4.61 -1.20 12.90
C GLN A 152 5.49 -2.32 13.47
N ARG A 153 5.47 -3.52 12.85
CA ARG A 153 6.32 -4.65 13.24
C ARG A 153 7.81 -4.30 13.08
N SER A 154 8.21 -3.69 11.96
CA SER A 154 9.59 -3.29 11.69
C SER A 154 10.09 -2.20 12.64
N ILE A 155 9.25 -1.21 12.97
CA ILE A 155 9.56 -0.16 13.96
C ILE A 155 9.79 -0.80 15.34
N ASN A 156 8.88 -1.67 15.79
CA ASN A 156 9.01 -2.34 17.08
C ASN A 156 10.31 -3.18 17.14
N ALA A 157 10.61 -3.93 16.08
CA ALA A 157 11.84 -4.72 15.97
C ALA A 157 13.12 -3.87 15.95
N SER A 158 13.03 -2.60 15.50
CA SER A 158 14.17 -1.67 15.44
C SER A 158 14.37 -0.83 16.71
N GLY A 159 13.65 -1.14 17.79
CA GLY A 159 13.71 -0.44 19.08
C GLY A 159 12.63 0.62 19.29
N GLY A 160 11.66 0.75 18.39
CA GLY A 160 10.54 1.71 18.50
C GLY A 160 10.95 3.17 18.29
N GLY A 161 10.13 4.10 18.82
CA GLY A 161 10.45 5.54 18.88
C GLY A 161 10.27 6.31 17.56
N ILE A 162 9.60 5.71 16.57
CA ILE A 162 9.21 6.36 15.32
C ILE A 162 7.69 6.24 15.18
N GLU A 163 7.02 7.37 15.01
CA GLU A 163 5.58 7.46 14.76
C GLU A 163 5.29 7.58 13.27
N PHE A 164 4.12 7.12 12.82
CA PHE A 164 3.75 7.32 11.42
C PHE A 164 2.24 7.28 11.20
N SER A 165 1.83 7.98 10.14
CA SER A 165 0.50 7.96 9.58
C SER A 165 0.54 7.33 8.19
N VAL A 166 -0.51 6.63 7.79
CA VAL A 166 -0.64 6.02 6.47
C VAL A 166 -1.62 6.82 5.62
N TYR A 167 -1.23 7.10 4.38
CA TYR A 167 -2.05 7.83 3.43
C TYR A 167 -2.21 7.07 2.10
N PRO A 168 -3.47 6.80 1.68
CA PRO A 168 -3.77 6.11 0.44
C PRO A 168 -3.54 7.02 -0.78
N ALA A 169 -2.67 6.61 -1.69
CA ALA A 169 -2.52 7.27 -2.99
C ALA A 169 -3.53 6.70 -3.98
N PRO A 170 -4.52 7.46 -4.46
CA PRO A 170 -5.50 6.97 -5.43
C PRO A 170 -4.82 6.28 -6.62
N ASP A 171 -5.25 5.07 -6.95
CA ASP A 171 -4.62 4.25 -7.98
C ASP A 171 -5.59 3.99 -9.13
N PRO A 172 -5.40 4.63 -10.31
CA PRO A 172 -6.31 4.45 -11.43
C PRO A 172 -6.29 3.04 -12.02
N ALA A 173 -5.21 2.29 -11.81
CA ALA A 173 -5.10 0.90 -12.25
C ALA A 173 -5.81 -0.08 -11.32
N VAL A 174 -6.04 0.32 -10.06
CA VAL A 174 -6.74 -0.47 -9.04
C VAL A 174 -7.68 0.46 -8.26
N PRO A 175 -8.76 0.91 -8.88
CA PRO A 175 -9.72 1.80 -8.23
C PRO A 175 -10.40 1.07 -7.07
N VAL A 176 -10.75 1.80 -6.01
CA VAL A 176 -11.42 1.23 -4.83
C VAL A 176 -12.80 0.67 -5.19
N LYS A 177 -13.54 1.37 -6.06
CA LYS A 177 -14.84 0.92 -6.58
C LYS A 177 -14.67 0.39 -8.01
N GLY A 178 -15.30 -0.75 -8.29
CA GLY A 178 -15.26 -1.35 -9.63
C GLY A 178 -13.92 -2.02 -9.99
N TRP A 179 -13.05 -2.28 -9.02
CA TRP A 179 -11.76 -2.96 -9.21
C TRP A 179 -11.90 -4.31 -9.94
N TRP A 180 -13.02 -5.01 -9.73
CA TRP A 180 -13.31 -6.31 -10.37
C TRP A 180 -13.59 -6.21 -11.87
N LYS A 181 -13.83 -5.01 -12.39
CA LYS A 181 -13.98 -4.75 -13.84
C LYS A 181 -12.64 -4.64 -14.56
N LEU A 182 -11.53 -4.52 -13.82
CA LEU A 182 -10.18 -4.40 -14.35
C LEU A 182 -9.34 -5.61 -13.97
N ARG A 183 -8.64 -6.20 -14.96
CA ARG A 183 -7.73 -7.33 -14.71
C ARG A 183 -6.67 -7.01 -13.66
N THR A 184 -6.07 -5.81 -13.72
CA THR A 184 -5.10 -5.33 -12.73
C THR A 184 -5.70 -5.26 -11.34
N GLY A 185 -6.93 -4.78 -11.21
CA GLY A 185 -7.66 -4.74 -9.95
C GLY A 185 -7.90 -6.14 -9.37
N GLN A 186 -8.40 -7.07 -10.20
CA GLN A 186 -8.64 -8.46 -9.78
C GLN A 186 -7.36 -9.10 -9.22
N ILE A 187 -6.26 -9.02 -9.97
CA ILE A 187 -4.97 -9.61 -9.57
C ILE A 187 -4.45 -8.93 -8.29
N SER A 188 -4.48 -7.61 -8.22
CA SER A 188 -3.93 -6.87 -7.09
C SER A 188 -4.69 -7.13 -5.79
N ILE A 189 -6.03 -7.09 -5.83
CA ILE A 189 -6.85 -7.35 -4.64
C ILE A 189 -6.71 -8.81 -4.19
N PHE A 190 -6.76 -9.78 -5.11
CA PHE A 190 -6.59 -11.19 -4.79
C PHE A 190 -5.20 -11.47 -4.15
N LEU A 191 -4.13 -10.99 -4.78
CA LEU A 191 -2.77 -11.15 -4.26
C LEU A 191 -2.58 -10.44 -2.92
N GLU A 192 -3.23 -9.30 -2.71
CA GLU A 192 -3.12 -8.60 -1.44
C GLU A 192 -3.76 -9.38 -0.29
N TYR A 193 -4.90 -10.04 -0.53
CA TYR A 193 -5.50 -10.94 0.45
C TYR A 193 -4.60 -12.15 0.75
N LEU A 194 -4.01 -12.77 -0.28
CA LEU A 194 -3.06 -13.87 -0.06
C LEU A 194 -1.85 -13.42 0.77
N LYS A 195 -1.27 -12.25 0.44
CA LYS A 195 -0.15 -11.67 1.20
C LYS A 195 -0.56 -11.28 2.61
N PHE A 196 -1.82 -10.88 2.82
CA PHE A 196 -2.33 -10.56 4.13
C PHE A 196 -2.43 -11.81 5.01
N VAL A 197 -2.93 -12.91 4.44
CA VAL A 197 -2.94 -14.23 5.12
C VAL A 197 -1.52 -14.68 5.43
N SER A 198 -0.61 -14.66 4.45
CA SER A 198 0.80 -15.00 4.62
C SER A 198 1.47 -14.20 5.75
N PHE A 199 1.16 -12.91 5.87
CA PHE A 199 1.69 -12.07 6.95
C PHE A 199 1.33 -12.57 8.36
N TYR A 200 0.14 -13.15 8.55
CA TYR A 200 -0.27 -13.71 9.86
C TYR A 200 0.37 -15.07 10.17
N PHE A 201 0.78 -15.81 9.15
CA PHE A 201 1.44 -17.11 9.32
C PHE A 201 2.97 -17.03 9.26
N ASP A 202 3.55 -15.82 9.20
CA ASP A 202 5.01 -15.58 9.09
C ASP A 202 5.71 -16.31 7.91
N PHE A 203 4.97 -16.54 6.80
CA PHE A 203 5.53 -17.07 5.56
C PHE A 203 6.15 -15.95 4.71
#